data_c5c2255973717ca85d3827cb7b7b5441
#
_entry.id   c5c2255973717ca85d3827cb7b7b5441
#
_cell.length_a   1.000
_cell.length_b   1.000
_cell.length_c   1.000
_cell.angle_alpha   90.00
_cell.angle_beta   90.00
_cell.angle_gamma   90.00
#
_symmetry.space_group_name_H-M   'P 1'
#
loop_
_entity.id
_entity.type
_entity.pdbx_description
1 polymer ?
#
loop_
_entity_poly.entity_id
_entity_poly.type
_entity_poly.pdbx_seq_one_letter_code
_entity_poly.pdbx_strand_id
1 'polypeptide(L)'
;IVRRSRALPLVLGAVAGLCWFCAFSFAVFRPVRALAGQTVTCMITVETDATAAYQNGQLRGTLTVTGINGKSCHFKMRSNGFPAQEPGETFTADFTMTDLPKDAYRASRLSRGILLQGEYTGGYKTGADSCAPRFALYRLRKNASALLRRWLPRDLGGLEAAMLLGDKAALPDTVQDTFRAAGISHLLAVSGLHLALLCGLFSFGRRRRFYRPLILVRAAVAVFYMLLTGLPISVLRAGIVFLL
;
A
#
# COMPACT_ATOMS: atom_id res chain seq x y z
N ILE A 1 -26.26 16.00 37.72
CA ILE A 1 -25.64 17.12 36.93
C ILE A 1 -24.48 16.62 36.09
N VAL A 2 -23.76 15.56 36.46
CA VAL A 2 -22.59 15.04 35.76
C VAL A 2 -22.91 14.31 34.43
N ARG A 3 -24.16 13.91 34.20
CA ARG A 3 -24.54 13.14 32.98
C ARG A 3 -24.68 13.99 31.70
N ARG A 4 -24.92 15.31 31.83
CA ARG A 4 -25.11 16.23 30.67
C ARG A 4 -23.80 16.58 29.94
N SER A 5 -22.66 16.54 30.62
CA SER A 5 -21.37 16.95 30.05
C SER A 5 -20.72 15.93 29.09
N ARG A 6 -21.16 14.66 29.10
CA ARG A 6 -20.58 13.62 28.22
C ARG A 6 -21.24 13.54 26.84
N ALA A 7 -22.45 14.00 26.68
CA ALA A 7 -23.17 13.99 25.41
C ALA A 7 -22.66 15.08 24.44
N LEU A 8 -22.26 16.22 24.96
CA LEU A 8 -21.81 17.36 24.15
C LEU A 8 -20.61 17.04 23.26
N PRO A 9 -19.49 16.44 23.75
CA PRO A 9 -18.36 16.09 22.88
C PRO A 9 -18.70 15.01 21.85
N LEU A 10 -19.62 14.08 22.17
CA LEU A 10 -20.10 13.08 21.21
C LEU A 10 -20.91 13.72 20.08
N VAL A 11 -21.81 14.63 20.41
CA VAL A 11 -22.60 15.38 19.41
C VAL A 11 -21.73 16.26 18.57
N LEU A 12 -20.76 16.99 19.16
CA LEU A 12 -19.80 17.81 18.42
C LEU A 12 -18.93 16.96 17.48
N GLY A 13 -18.46 15.81 17.94
CA GLY A 13 -17.70 14.87 17.11
C GLY A 13 -18.53 14.34 15.93
N ALA A 14 -19.79 13.98 16.17
CA ALA A 14 -20.69 13.53 15.10
C ALA A 14 -20.98 14.63 14.07
N VAL A 15 -21.25 15.86 14.53
CA VAL A 15 -21.46 17.02 13.65
C VAL A 15 -20.20 17.34 12.85
N ALA A 16 -19.02 17.36 13.49
CA ALA A 16 -17.76 17.59 12.79
C ALA A 16 -17.48 16.51 11.74
N GLY A 17 -17.74 15.24 12.05
CA GLY A 17 -17.62 14.13 11.10
C GLY A 17 -18.58 14.25 9.92
N LEU A 18 -19.83 14.66 10.18
CA LEU A 18 -20.82 14.89 9.13
C LEU A 18 -20.43 16.07 8.22
N CYS A 19 -19.99 17.18 8.80
CA CYS A 19 -19.50 18.34 8.05
C CYS A 19 -18.29 17.97 7.18
N TRP A 20 -17.33 17.20 7.75
CA TRP A 20 -16.17 16.70 7.01
C TRP A 20 -16.61 15.80 5.85
N PHE A 21 -17.53 14.86 6.10
CA PHE A 21 -18.05 13.98 5.06
C PHE A 21 -18.75 14.75 3.94
N CYS A 22 -19.58 15.73 4.28
CA CYS A 22 -20.23 16.59 3.30
C CYS A 22 -19.20 17.39 2.49
N ALA A 23 -18.24 18.04 3.15
CA ALA A 23 -17.18 18.80 2.48
C ALA A 23 -16.37 17.91 1.53
N PHE A 24 -15.95 16.72 1.97
CA PHE A 24 -15.23 15.76 1.14
C PHE A 24 -16.09 15.27 -0.04
N SER A 25 -17.36 14.98 0.19
CA SER A 25 -18.30 14.54 -0.84
C SER A 25 -18.49 15.59 -1.93
N PHE A 26 -18.61 16.85 -1.56
CA PHE A 26 -18.80 17.95 -2.53
C PHE A 26 -17.49 18.36 -3.21
N ALA A 27 -16.40 18.45 -2.47
CA ALA A 27 -15.12 18.96 -2.99
C ALA A 27 -14.33 17.93 -3.81
N VAL A 28 -14.42 16.64 -3.46
CA VAL A 28 -13.59 15.59 -4.06
C VAL A 28 -14.42 14.51 -4.75
N PHE A 29 -15.38 13.93 -4.04
CA PHE A 29 -16.06 12.73 -4.54
C PHE A 29 -16.96 13.01 -5.75
N ARG A 30 -17.77 14.07 -5.70
CA ARG A 30 -18.67 14.44 -6.81
C ARG A 30 -17.93 14.86 -8.08
N PRO A 31 -16.95 15.79 -8.04
CA PRO A 31 -16.25 16.20 -9.25
C PRO A 31 -15.43 15.06 -9.88
N VAL A 32 -14.81 14.20 -9.06
CA VAL A 32 -14.08 13.04 -9.57
C VAL A 32 -15.04 12.04 -10.24
N ARG A 33 -16.19 11.78 -9.61
CA ARG A 33 -17.18 10.86 -10.18
C ARG A 33 -17.86 11.38 -11.45
N ALA A 34 -17.93 12.69 -11.64
CA ALA A 34 -18.43 13.29 -12.88
C ALA A 34 -17.53 13.01 -14.09
N LEU A 35 -16.29 12.54 -13.88
CA LEU A 35 -15.39 12.10 -14.95
C LEU A 35 -15.72 10.70 -15.47
N ALA A 36 -16.60 9.95 -14.81
CA ALA A 36 -16.99 8.62 -15.25
C ALA A 36 -17.67 8.70 -16.62
N GLY A 37 -17.23 7.85 -17.56
CA GLY A 37 -17.65 7.84 -18.96
C GLY A 37 -16.85 8.75 -19.88
N GLN A 38 -15.88 9.50 -19.37
CA GLN A 38 -15.04 10.39 -20.18
C GLN A 38 -13.64 9.79 -20.37
N THR A 39 -13.05 10.06 -21.55
CA THR A 39 -11.63 9.81 -21.80
C THR A 39 -10.88 11.10 -21.50
N VAL A 40 -9.92 11.02 -20.59
CA VAL A 40 -9.16 12.18 -20.11
C VAL A 40 -7.68 11.85 -20.07
N THR A 41 -6.87 12.88 -20.41
CA THR A 41 -5.41 12.78 -20.27
C THR A 41 -5.03 13.01 -18.81
N CYS A 42 -4.45 11.99 -18.19
CA CYS A 42 -4.08 12.00 -16.79
C CYS A 42 -2.58 11.99 -16.60
N MET A 43 -2.09 12.83 -15.69
CA MET A 43 -0.75 12.71 -15.12
C MET A 43 -0.82 11.80 -13.90
N ILE A 44 -0.05 10.70 -13.90
CA ILE A 44 -0.24 9.57 -13.01
C ILE A 44 1.08 9.16 -12.38
N THR A 45 1.04 8.75 -11.11
CA THR A 45 2.13 8.07 -10.42
C THR A 45 1.70 6.64 -10.09
N VAL A 46 2.54 5.66 -10.42
CA VAL A 46 2.29 4.24 -10.12
C VAL A 46 2.49 3.96 -8.63
N GLU A 47 1.50 3.37 -7.99
CA GLU A 47 1.59 2.96 -6.58
C GLU A 47 2.30 1.61 -6.41
N THR A 48 2.65 1.30 -5.17
CA THR A 48 3.45 0.12 -4.80
C THR A 48 2.70 -1.21 -4.89
N ASP A 49 1.40 -1.20 -5.20
CA ASP A 49 0.57 -2.39 -5.39
C ASP A 49 0.46 -2.84 -6.86
N ALA A 50 1.23 -2.19 -7.76
CA ALA A 50 1.26 -2.55 -9.16
C ALA A 50 1.86 -3.95 -9.35
N THR A 51 1.12 -4.80 -10.05
CA THR A 51 1.51 -6.17 -10.37
C THR A 51 1.29 -6.46 -11.85
N ALA A 52 2.08 -7.36 -12.44
CA ALA A 52 1.90 -7.77 -13.82
C ALA A 52 0.49 -8.34 -14.04
N ALA A 53 -0.17 -7.93 -15.12
CA ALA A 53 -1.41 -8.53 -15.55
C ALA A 53 -1.14 -9.85 -16.29
N TYR A 54 -2.02 -10.82 -16.14
CA TYR A 54 -1.82 -12.24 -16.47
C TYR A 54 -1.50 -12.55 -17.95
N GLN A 55 -1.66 -11.65 -18.92
CA GLN A 55 -1.58 -12.06 -20.33
C GLN A 55 -0.85 -11.13 -21.31
N ASN A 56 -0.60 -9.86 -21.01
CA ASN A 56 -0.11 -8.90 -22.04
C ASN A 56 1.10 -8.05 -21.63
N GLY A 57 1.84 -8.38 -20.57
CA GLY A 57 2.94 -7.52 -20.08
C GLY A 57 2.49 -6.18 -19.52
N GLN A 58 1.17 -5.95 -19.44
CA GLN A 58 0.59 -4.77 -18.81
C GLN A 58 0.55 -4.94 -17.30
N LEU A 59 0.57 -3.83 -16.58
CA LEU A 59 0.40 -3.82 -15.14
C LEU A 59 -1.06 -3.57 -14.77
N ARG A 60 -1.45 -4.09 -13.62
CA ARG A 60 -2.69 -3.73 -12.92
C ARG A 60 -2.33 -3.23 -11.53
N GLY A 61 -3.04 -2.25 -11.04
CA GLY A 61 -2.75 -1.71 -9.71
C GLY A 61 -3.50 -0.41 -9.45
N THR A 62 -3.12 0.22 -8.37
CA THR A 62 -3.59 1.54 -8.01
C THR A 62 -2.69 2.61 -8.60
N LEU A 63 -3.30 3.60 -9.20
CA LEU A 63 -2.65 4.76 -9.80
C LEU A 63 -3.10 6.01 -9.04
N THR A 64 -2.15 6.84 -8.64
CA THR A 64 -2.45 8.17 -8.09
C THR A 64 -2.45 9.19 -9.23
N VAL A 65 -3.62 9.76 -9.48
CA VAL A 65 -3.80 10.84 -10.46
C VAL A 65 -3.41 12.14 -9.78
N THR A 66 -2.45 12.86 -10.38
CA THR A 66 -1.95 14.15 -9.88
C THR A 66 -2.38 15.33 -10.75
N GLY A 67 -2.85 15.06 -11.97
CA GLY A 67 -3.38 16.08 -12.86
C GLY A 67 -4.28 15.48 -13.93
N ILE A 68 -5.26 16.26 -14.37
CA ILE A 68 -6.18 15.93 -15.48
C ILE A 68 -6.23 17.12 -16.42
N ASN A 69 -5.94 16.90 -17.70
CA ASN A 69 -5.97 17.94 -18.73
C ASN A 69 -5.23 19.23 -18.31
N GLY A 70 -4.07 19.07 -17.63
CA GLY A 70 -3.26 20.21 -17.16
C GLY A 70 -3.73 20.87 -15.86
N LYS A 71 -4.86 20.46 -15.28
CA LYS A 71 -5.34 20.93 -13.97
C LYS A 71 -4.89 19.97 -12.87
N SER A 72 -4.35 20.52 -11.78
CA SER A 72 -3.96 19.73 -10.61
C SER A 72 -5.19 19.11 -9.96
N CYS A 73 -5.14 17.79 -9.74
CA CYS A 73 -6.13 17.04 -8.96
C CYS A 73 -5.41 15.91 -8.23
N HIS A 74 -6.01 15.41 -7.16
CA HIS A 74 -5.38 14.35 -6.38
C HIS A 74 -6.42 13.32 -5.94
N PHE A 75 -6.41 12.17 -6.56
CA PHE A 75 -7.21 11.01 -6.15
C PHE A 75 -6.58 9.72 -6.65
N LYS A 76 -7.08 8.59 -6.15
CA LYS A 76 -6.63 7.27 -6.57
C LYS A 76 -7.65 6.63 -7.50
N MET A 77 -7.15 6.02 -8.56
CA MET A 77 -7.92 5.15 -9.44
C MET A 77 -7.29 3.76 -9.51
N ARG A 78 -8.07 2.76 -9.85
CA ARG A 78 -7.58 1.42 -10.15
C ARG A 78 -7.59 1.20 -11.65
N SER A 79 -6.49 0.69 -12.20
CA SER A 79 -6.44 0.25 -13.60
C SER A 79 -6.12 -1.23 -13.68
N ASN A 80 -6.73 -1.91 -14.66
CA ASN A 80 -6.49 -3.33 -14.92
C ASN A 80 -5.53 -3.56 -16.11
N GLY A 81 -5.08 -2.50 -16.75
CA GLY A 81 -4.09 -2.56 -17.83
C GLY A 81 -3.48 -1.19 -18.04
N PHE A 82 -2.16 -1.08 -17.90
CA PHE A 82 -1.38 0.09 -18.24
C PHE A 82 0.05 -0.34 -18.58
N PRO A 83 0.85 0.49 -19.29
CA PRO A 83 2.21 0.13 -19.67
C PRO A 83 3.06 -0.26 -18.47
N ALA A 84 4.01 -1.19 -18.67
CA ALA A 84 4.92 -1.64 -17.63
C ALA A 84 5.77 -0.46 -17.12
N GLN A 85 5.55 -0.09 -15.88
CA GLN A 85 6.21 1.00 -15.17
C GLN A 85 6.56 0.56 -13.76
N GLU A 86 7.65 1.09 -13.22
CA GLU A 86 8.01 0.82 -11.83
C GLU A 86 7.19 1.71 -10.87
N PRO A 87 6.86 1.21 -9.68
CA PRO A 87 6.25 2.03 -8.64
C PRO A 87 7.10 3.26 -8.31
N GLY A 88 6.46 4.42 -8.35
CA GLY A 88 7.10 5.72 -8.19
C GLY A 88 7.38 6.46 -9.50
N GLU A 89 7.33 5.79 -10.63
CA GLU A 89 7.41 6.47 -11.92
C GLU A 89 6.13 7.23 -12.21
N THR A 90 6.29 8.42 -12.81
CA THR A 90 5.17 9.23 -13.29
C THR A 90 5.10 9.18 -14.80
N PHE A 91 3.92 9.16 -15.34
CA PHE A 91 3.69 9.23 -16.77
C PHE A 91 2.37 9.94 -17.06
N THR A 92 2.22 10.40 -18.28
CA THR A 92 0.97 10.98 -18.77
C THR A 92 0.39 10.05 -19.82
N ALA A 93 -0.89 9.73 -19.69
CA ALA A 93 -1.58 8.85 -20.61
C ALA A 93 -3.09 9.11 -20.60
N ASP A 94 -3.76 8.63 -21.64
CA ASP A 94 -5.20 8.75 -21.79
C ASP A 94 -5.89 7.54 -21.16
N PHE A 95 -6.87 7.82 -20.32
CA PHE A 95 -7.68 6.81 -19.64
C PHE A 95 -9.16 7.09 -19.83
N THR A 96 -9.91 6.06 -20.16
CA THR A 96 -11.36 6.08 -20.06
C THR A 96 -11.77 5.78 -18.64
N MET A 97 -12.37 6.76 -17.97
CA MET A 97 -12.78 6.63 -16.57
C MET A 97 -14.12 5.91 -16.49
N THR A 98 -14.21 4.94 -15.59
CA THR A 98 -15.44 4.20 -15.30
C THR A 98 -15.73 4.22 -13.80
N ASP A 99 -17.01 4.12 -13.42
CA ASP A 99 -17.37 3.99 -12.00
C ASP A 99 -16.88 2.64 -11.45
N LEU A 100 -16.61 2.59 -10.15
CA LEU A 100 -16.21 1.35 -9.49
C LEU A 100 -17.30 0.28 -9.62
N PRO A 101 -16.94 -0.97 -9.92
CA PRO A 101 -17.88 -2.08 -9.94
C PRO A 101 -18.67 -2.17 -8.62
N LYS A 102 -19.97 -2.51 -8.74
CA LYS A 102 -20.86 -2.71 -7.59
C LYS A 102 -20.69 -4.12 -7.00
N ASP A 103 -19.45 -4.49 -6.69
CA ASP A 103 -19.08 -5.76 -6.09
C ASP A 103 -18.86 -5.67 -4.57
N ALA A 104 -18.68 -6.82 -3.92
CA ALA A 104 -18.41 -6.91 -2.47
C ALA A 104 -17.15 -6.13 -2.03
N TYR A 105 -16.23 -5.85 -2.94
CA TYR A 105 -14.98 -5.14 -2.64
C TYR A 105 -15.06 -3.62 -2.83
N ARG A 106 -16.21 -3.08 -3.26
CA ARG A 106 -16.39 -1.63 -3.49
C ARG A 106 -16.10 -0.81 -2.25
N ALA A 107 -16.65 -1.21 -1.11
CA ALA A 107 -16.43 -0.51 0.16
C ALA A 107 -14.95 -0.50 0.56
N SER A 108 -14.25 -1.62 0.38
CA SER A 108 -12.81 -1.73 0.64
C SER A 108 -11.97 -0.87 -0.31
N ARG A 109 -12.38 -0.69 -1.56
CA ARG A 109 -11.70 0.22 -2.51
C ARG A 109 -11.91 1.66 -2.11
N LEU A 110 -13.14 2.06 -1.81
CA LEU A 110 -13.46 3.41 -1.35
C LEU A 110 -12.71 3.79 -0.05
N SER A 111 -12.59 2.86 0.91
CA SER A 111 -11.83 3.09 2.15
C SER A 111 -10.32 3.30 1.92
N ARG A 112 -9.78 2.82 0.79
CA ARG A 112 -8.40 3.07 0.36
C ARG A 112 -8.25 4.34 -0.47
N GLY A 113 -9.32 5.12 -0.65
CA GLY A 113 -9.33 6.34 -1.45
C GLY A 113 -9.39 6.11 -2.97
N ILE A 114 -9.71 4.88 -3.42
CA ILE A 114 -9.88 4.55 -4.84
C ILE A 114 -11.29 4.97 -5.22
N LEU A 115 -11.42 5.98 -6.07
CA LEU A 115 -12.71 6.59 -6.41
C LEU A 115 -13.25 6.14 -7.78
N LEU A 116 -12.37 5.83 -8.72
CA LEU A 116 -12.71 5.42 -10.09
C LEU A 116 -11.88 4.22 -10.53
N GLN A 117 -12.32 3.58 -11.59
CA GLN A 117 -11.54 2.65 -12.39
C GLN A 117 -11.16 3.35 -13.70
N GLY A 118 -9.90 3.21 -14.12
CA GLY A 118 -9.38 3.72 -15.39
C GLY A 118 -9.01 2.59 -16.32
N GLU A 119 -9.43 2.64 -17.55
CA GLU A 119 -9.01 1.76 -18.63
C GLU A 119 -8.03 2.53 -19.53
N TYR A 120 -6.83 2.00 -19.71
CA TYR A 120 -5.80 2.64 -20.53
C TYR A 120 -6.21 2.60 -22.01
N THR A 121 -6.19 3.77 -22.62
CA THR A 121 -6.61 3.92 -24.03
C THR A 121 -5.43 4.27 -24.95
N GLY A 122 -4.37 4.91 -24.43
CA GLY A 122 -3.20 5.29 -25.24
C GLY A 122 -2.49 6.55 -24.73
N GLY A 123 -1.78 7.23 -25.63
CA GLY A 123 -1.22 8.57 -25.35
C GLY A 123 -0.05 8.60 -24.35
N TYR A 124 0.74 7.52 -24.26
CA TYR A 124 1.80 7.40 -23.27
C TYR A 124 2.94 8.42 -23.48
N LYS A 125 3.27 9.15 -22.41
CA LYS A 125 4.45 10.01 -22.31
C LYS A 125 5.10 9.81 -20.94
N THR A 126 6.38 9.45 -20.91
CA THR A 126 7.16 9.32 -19.67
C THR A 126 7.28 10.67 -18.96
N GLY A 127 7.08 10.67 -17.65
CA GLY A 127 7.32 11.80 -16.76
C GLY A 127 8.56 11.59 -15.89
N ALA A 128 8.70 12.41 -14.86
CA ALA A 128 9.79 12.32 -13.90
C ALA A 128 9.47 11.31 -12.78
N ASP A 129 10.51 10.72 -12.22
CA ASP A 129 10.37 9.84 -11.06
C ASP A 129 9.92 10.59 -9.80
N SER A 130 9.07 9.97 -9.03
CA SER A 130 8.68 10.49 -7.72
C SER A 130 9.77 10.24 -6.68
N CYS A 131 10.26 11.32 -6.06
CA CYS A 131 11.24 11.26 -4.96
C CYS A 131 10.63 10.92 -3.59
N ALA A 132 9.36 10.53 -3.51
CA ALA A 132 8.72 10.24 -2.22
C ALA A 132 9.44 9.08 -1.49
N PRO A 133 9.70 9.19 -0.16
CA PRO A 133 10.48 8.21 0.60
C PRO A 133 9.85 6.81 0.61
N ARG A 134 8.52 6.71 0.42
CA ARG A 134 7.81 5.41 0.29
C ARG A 134 8.30 4.59 -0.91
N PHE A 135 8.68 5.24 -2.01
CA PHE A 135 9.21 4.55 -3.20
C PHE A 135 10.67 4.14 -3.03
N ALA A 136 11.45 4.89 -2.25
CA ALA A 136 12.80 4.48 -1.85
C ALA A 136 12.77 3.20 -1.01
N LEU A 137 11.85 3.11 -0.03
CA LEU A 137 11.62 1.89 0.76
C LEU A 137 11.12 0.72 -0.10
N TYR A 138 10.26 0.98 -1.08
CA TYR A 138 9.82 -0.03 -2.04
C TYR A 138 11.00 -0.57 -2.85
N ARG A 139 11.85 0.31 -3.41
CA ARG A 139 13.06 -0.08 -4.15
C ARG A 139 14.02 -0.89 -3.28
N LEU A 140 14.23 -0.46 -2.03
CA LEU A 140 15.05 -1.20 -1.07
C LEU A 140 14.49 -2.61 -0.82
N ARG A 141 13.17 -2.73 -0.60
CA ARG A 141 12.50 -4.03 -0.44
C ARG A 141 12.66 -4.91 -1.67
N LYS A 142 12.48 -4.36 -2.87
CA LYS A 142 12.62 -5.07 -4.14
C LYS A 142 14.06 -5.57 -4.34
N ASN A 143 15.06 -4.74 -4.03
CA ASN A 143 16.48 -5.13 -4.12
C ASN A 143 16.82 -6.23 -3.10
N ALA A 144 16.32 -6.12 -1.87
CA ALA A 144 16.49 -7.17 -0.86
C ALA A 144 15.82 -8.49 -1.28
N SER A 145 14.61 -8.43 -1.85
CA SER A 145 13.92 -9.59 -2.41
C SER A 145 14.72 -10.24 -3.56
N ALA A 146 15.28 -9.43 -4.46
CA ALA A 146 16.13 -9.91 -5.55
C ALA A 146 17.40 -10.58 -5.03
N LEU A 147 18.02 -10.04 -3.98
CA LEU A 147 19.18 -10.62 -3.31
C LEU A 147 18.87 -11.98 -2.69
N LEU A 148 17.76 -12.10 -1.96
CA LEU A 148 17.32 -13.38 -1.39
C LEU A 148 17.13 -14.45 -2.47
N ARG A 149 16.50 -14.09 -3.61
CA ARG A 149 16.30 -14.99 -4.74
C ARG A 149 17.58 -15.38 -5.47
N ARG A 150 18.62 -14.56 -5.37
CA ARG A 150 19.93 -14.87 -5.93
C ARG A 150 20.73 -15.84 -5.07
N TRP A 151 20.61 -15.77 -3.75
CA TRP A 151 21.38 -16.55 -2.80
C TRP A 151 20.72 -17.85 -2.40
N LEU A 152 19.40 -17.94 -2.48
CA LEU A 152 18.61 -19.12 -2.15
C LEU A 152 18.13 -19.84 -3.41
N PRO A 153 17.88 -21.16 -3.36
CA PRO A 153 17.20 -21.89 -4.43
C PRO A 153 15.91 -21.19 -4.86
N ARG A 154 15.55 -21.30 -6.15
CA ARG A 154 14.44 -20.52 -6.77
C ARG A 154 13.14 -20.53 -5.96
N ASP A 155 12.75 -21.69 -5.45
CA ASP A 155 11.48 -21.84 -4.73
C ASP A 155 11.56 -21.25 -3.31
N LEU A 156 12.68 -21.44 -2.62
CA LEU A 156 12.90 -20.91 -1.26
C LEU A 156 13.11 -19.40 -1.27
N GLY A 157 13.85 -18.85 -2.24
CA GLY A 157 14.10 -17.41 -2.31
C GLY A 157 12.84 -16.57 -2.49
N GLY A 158 11.87 -17.07 -3.29
CA GLY A 158 10.56 -16.45 -3.45
C GLY A 158 9.70 -16.54 -2.18
N LEU A 159 9.73 -17.69 -1.52
CA LEU A 159 9.01 -17.93 -0.26
C LEU A 159 9.54 -17.02 0.86
N GLU A 160 10.85 -16.97 1.04
CA GLU A 160 11.49 -16.11 2.05
C GLU A 160 11.23 -14.62 1.78
N ALA A 161 11.28 -14.18 0.52
CA ALA A 161 10.94 -12.80 0.15
C ALA A 161 9.48 -12.45 0.49
N ALA A 162 8.55 -13.39 0.27
CA ALA A 162 7.15 -13.21 0.65
C ALA A 162 6.95 -13.14 2.16
N MET A 163 7.61 -14.04 2.92
CA MET A 163 7.46 -14.15 4.37
C MET A 163 8.16 -13.02 5.13
N LEU A 164 9.40 -12.66 4.74
CA LEU A 164 10.21 -11.66 5.45
C LEU A 164 9.92 -10.23 5.00
N LEU A 165 9.75 -10.02 3.70
CA LEU A 165 9.62 -8.69 3.11
C LEU A 165 8.19 -8.36 2.67
N GLY A 166 7.29 -9.35 2.64
CA GLY A 166 5.93 -9.18 2.12
C GLY A 166 5.85 -9.07 0.60
N ASP A 167 6.91 -9.47 -0.11
CA ASP A 167 6.97 -9.44 -1.58
C ASP A 167 6.34 -10.70 -2.18
N LYS A 168 5.01 -10.72 -2.24
CA LYS A 168 4.24 -11.84 -2.80
C LYS A 168 4.38 -11.98 -4.32
N ALA A 169 4.79 -10.93 -5.02
CA ALA A 169 5.01 -10.99 -6.45
C ALA A 169 6.19 -11.90 -6.84
N ALA A 170 7.06 -12.19 -5.88
CA ALA A 170 8.17 -13.12 -6.04
C ALA A 170 7.77 -14.60 -5.99
N LEU A 171 6.54 -14.91 -5.56
CA LEU A 171 6.07 -16.27 -5.32
C LEU A 171 5.22 -16.77 -6.48
N PRO A 172 5.50 -17.95 -7.08
CA PRO A 172 4.65 -18.55 -8.11
C PRO A 172 3.21 -18.76 -7.63
N ASP A 173 2.25 -18.56 -8.52
CA ASP A 173 0.82 -18.73 -8.19
C ASP A 173 0.50 -20.15 -7.71
N THR A 174 1.15 -21.15 -8.29
CA THR A 174 1.01 -22.57 -7.89
C THR A 174 1.35 -22.79 -6.42
N VAL A 175 2.41 -22.12 -5.92
CA VAL A 175 2.79 -22.19 -4.51
C VAL A 175 1.78 -21.45 -3.64
N GLN A 176 1.32 -20.27 -4.07
CA GLN A 176 0.29 -19.53 -3.35
C GLN A 176 -1.01 -20.33 -3.23
N ASP A 177 -1.42 -21.01 -4.30
CA ASP A 177 -2.63 -21.84 -4.31
C ASP A 177 -2.48 -23.08 -3.43
N THR A 178 -1.30 -23.70 -3.40
CA THR A 178 -0.99 -24.81 -2.49
C THR A 178 -1.12 -24.36 -1.02
N PHE A 179 -0.57 -23.20 -0.67
CA PHE A 179 -0.69 -22.64 0.69
C PHE A 179 -2.14 -22.28 1.04
N ARG A 180 -2.94 -21.83 0.05
CA ARG A 180 -4.39 -21.58 0.25
C ARG A 180 -5.14 -22.87 0.47
N ALA A 181 -4.89 -23.89 -0.35
CA ALA A 181 -5.54 -25.19 -0.24
C ALA A 181 -5.22 -25.89 1.10
N ALA A 182 -3.99 -25.74 1.57
CA ALA A 182 -3.56 -26.26 2.87
C ALA A 182 -4.06 -25.41 4.07
N GLY A 183 -4.75 -24.28 3.84
CA GLY A 183 -5.26 -23.41 4.91
C GLY A 183 -4.18 -22.59 5.64
N ILE A 184 -2.92 -22.62 5.19
CA ILE A 184 -1.78 -21.97 5.82
C ILE A 184 -1.33 -20.68 5.12
N SER A 185 -2.20 -20.07 4.31
CA SER A 185 -1.90 -18.82 3.59
C SER A 185 -1.52 -17.64 4.51
N HIS A 186 -1.85 -17.73 5.81
CA HIS A 186 -1.42 -16.75 6.81
C HIS A 186 0.09 -16.75 7.05
N LEU A 187 0.80 -17.86 6.78
CA LEU A 187 2.26 -17.93 6.87
C LEU A 187 2.95 -17.12 5.77
N LEU A 188 2.28 -16.94 4.60
CA LEU A 188 2.78 -16.09 3.51
C LEU A 188 2.61 -14.58 3.80
N ALA A 189 1.99 -14.23 4.90
CA ALA A 189 1.88 -12.86 5.34
C ALA A 189 2.99 -12.54 6.35
N VAL A 190 3.61 -11.38 6.19
CA VAL A 190 4.56 -10.88 7.19
C VAL A 190 3.87 -10.85 8.55
N SER A 191 4.44 -11.53 9.53
CA SER A 191 3.82 -11.72 10.84
C SER A 191 4.54 -10.91 11.93
N GLY A 192 3.83 -10.66 13.02
CA GLY A 192 4.41 -10.04 14.22
C GLY A 192 5.54 -10.87 14.84
N LEU A 193 5.59 -12.19 14.58
CA LEU A 193 6.67 -13.06 15.02
C LEU A 193 8.01 -12.67 14.39
N HIS A 194 8.03 -12.33 13.09
CA HIS A 194 9.25 -11.88 12.42
C HIS A 194 9.79 -10.59 13.05
N LEU A 195 8.89 -9.64 13.37
CA LEU A 195 9.27 -8.43 14.10
C LEU A 195 9.82 -8.76 15.49
N ALA A 196 9.16 -9.65 16.22
CA ALA A 196 9.61 -10.07 17.57
C ALA A 196 10.98 -10.76 17.54
N LEU A 197 11.23 -11.63 16.56
CA LEU A 197 12.54 -12.28 16.37
C LEU A 197 13.61 -11.25 16.02
N LEU A 198 13.33 -10.35 15.08
CA LEU A 198 14.26 -9.30 14.69
C LEU A 198 14.63 -8.41 15.88
N CYS A 199 13.65 -7.95 16.64
CA CYS A 199 13.88 -7.15 17.84
C CYS A 199 14.56 -7.97 18.95
N GLY A 200 14.31 -9.28 19.01
CA GLY A 200 14.92 -10.22 19.94
C GLY A 200 16.43 -10.36 19.74
N LEU A 201 16.91 -10.36 18.48
CA LEU A 201 18.35 -10.40 18.17
C LEU A 201 19.12 -9.23 18.82
N PHE A 202 18.49 -8.07 18.95
CA PHE A 202 19.08 -6.92 19.64
C PHE A 202 18.89 -6.96 21.18
N SER A 203 18.40 -8.08 21.73
CA SER A 203 18.20 -8.24 23.17
C SER A 203 19.41 -8.86 23.88
N PHE A 204 20.38 -9.38 23.14
CA PHE A 204 21.59 -10.01 23.64
C PHE A 204 22.61 -8.97 24.14
N GLY A 205 22.30 -8.24 25.18
CA GLY A 205 23.23 -7.25 25.73
C GLY A 205 22.77 -6.75 27.09
N ARG A 206 22.63 -7.65 28.06
CA ARG A 206 22.04 -7.38 29.38
C ARG A 206 22.91 -6.53 30.33
N ARG A 207 23.93 -5.82 29.82
CA ARG A 207 24.71 -4.90 30.67
C ARG A 207 23.90 -3.62 30.90
N ARG A 208 23.56 -3.37 32.14
CA ARG A 208 22.73 -2.26 32.67
C ARG A 208 23.10 -0.86 32.10
N ARG A 209 24.37 -0.66 31.71
CA ARG A 209 24.92 0.59 31.17
C ARG A 209 24.43 0.90 29.74
N PHE A 210 24.01 -0.11 28.94
CA PHE A 210 23.60 0.05 27.54
C PHE A 210 22.09 -0.11 27.32
N TYR A 211 21.30 -0.16 28.40
CA TYR A 211 19.87 -0.46 28.31
C TYR A 211 19.08 0.61 27.53
N ARG A 212 19.31 1.91 27.83
CA ARG A 212 18.60 3.01 27.15
C ARG A 212 18.91 3.10 25.66
N PRO A 213 20.18 3.14 25.18
CA PRO A 213 20.45 3.18 23.74
C PRO A 213 19.95 1.93 23.02
N LEU A 214 19.95 0.77 23.68
CA LEU A 214 19.44 -0.47 23.11
C LEU A 214 17.93 -0.43 22.87
N ILE A 215 17.15 0.17 23.75
CA ILE A 215 15.70 0.40 23.53
C ILE A 215 15.48 1.27 22.30
N LEU A 216 16.21 2.35 22.14
CA LEU A 216 16.09 3.25 20.99
C LEU A 216 16.44 2.53 19.69
N VAL A 217 17.51 1.73 19.68
CA VAL A 217 17.88 0.92 18.50
C VAL A 217 16.77 -0.08 18.16
N ARG A 218 16.22 -0.77 19.14
CA ARG A 218 15.12 -1.73 18.94
C ARG A 218 13.87 -1.04 18.40
N ALA A 219 13.51 0.11 18.94
CA ALA A 219 12.40 0.92 18.45
C ALA A 219 12.63 1.38 17.01
N ALA A 220 13.83 1.87 16.70
CA ALA A 220 14.20 2.28 15.35
C ALA A 220 14.13 1.11 14.35
N VAL A 221 14.66 -0.07 14.72
CA VAL A 221 14.59 -1.29 13.91
C VAL A 221 13.14 -1.73 13.70
N ALA A 222 12.31 -1.69 14.74
CA ALA A 222 10.89 -2.03 14.63
C ALA A 222 10.16 -1.10 13.66
N VAL A 223 10.34 0.21 13.82
CA VAL A 223 9.73 1.21 12.93
C VAL A 223 10.23 1.05 11.50
N PHE A 224 11.53 0.89 11.31
CA PHE A 224 12.11 0.67 9.98
C PHE A 224 11.55 -0.59 9.31
N TYR A 225 11.44 -1.70 10.03
CA TYR A 225 10.88 -2.94 9.50
C TYR A 225 9.39 -2.82 9.16
N MET A 226 8.60 -2.13 10.00
CA MET A 226 7.20 -1.84 9.70
C MET A 226 7.04 -1.05 8.40
N LEU A 227 7.88 -0.02 8.21
CA LEU A 227 7.87 0.81 7.00
C LEU A 227 8.34 0.03 5.77
N LEU A 228 9.40 -0.77 5.90
CA LEU A 228 9.97 -1.60 4.83
C LEU A 228 8.95 -2.61 4.29
N THR A 229 8.19 -3.25 5.18
CA THR A 229 7.18 -4.25 4.81
C THR A 229 5.87 -3.64 4.29
N GLY A 230 5.72 -2.31 4.32
CA GLY A 230 4.52 -1.61 3.84
C GLY A 230 3.37 -1.58 4.83
N LEU A 231 3.65 -1.63 6.12
CA LEU A 231 2.68 -1.51 7.23
C LEU A 231 1.54 -2.55 7.21
N PRO A 232 1.80 -3.85 7.01
CA PRO A 232 0.73 -4.83 7.12
C PRO A 232 0.13 -4.81 8.54
N ILE A 233 -1.18 -4.98 8.64
CA ILE A 233 -1.93 -4.84 9.91
C ILE A 233 -1.37 -5.74 11.02
N SER A 234 -0.90 -6.95 10.66
CA SER A 234 -0.27 -7.90 11.60
C SER A 234 1.02 -7.34 12.22
N VAL A 235 1.88 -6.76 11.40
CA VAL A 235 3.16 -6.16 11.83
C VAL A 235 2.92 -4.86 12.59
N LEU A 236 1.96 -4.04 12.12
CA LEU A 236 1.59 -2.79 12.79
C LEU A 236 1.09 -3.05 14.22
N ARG A 237 0.19 -4.02 14.40
CA ARG A 237 -0.30 -4.41 15.73
C ARG A 237 0.84 -4.87 16.65
N ALA A 238 1.71 -5.75 16.15
CA ALA A 238 2.86 -6.22 16.91
C ALA A 238 3.83 -5.08 17.25
N GLY A 239 4.07 -4.18 16.30
CA GLY A 239 4.93 -3.01 16.49
C GLY A 239 4.41 -2.05 17.53
N ILE A 240 3.12 -1.75 17.54
CA ILE A 240 2.48 -0.91 18.56
C ILE A 240 2.65 -1.55 19.95
N VAL A 241 2.33 -2.84 20.09
CA VAL A 241 2.48 -3.55 21.37
C VAL A 241 3.95 -3.61 21.82
N PHE A 242 4.89 -3.69 20.88
CA PHE A 242 6.31 -3.70 21.19
C PHE A 242 6.87 -2.34 21.61
N LEU A 243 6.29 -1.25 21.12
CA LEU A 243 6.72 0.14 21.41
C LEU A 243 6.11 0.72 22.69
N LEU A 244 5.00 0.12 23.21
CA LEU A 244 4.36 0.46 24.47
C LEU A 244 5.06 -0.19 25.66
#